data_ec681a6a0eff06376fc6aa875c5ebd61
#
_entry.id   ec681a6a0eff06376fc6aa875c5ebd61
#
_cell.length_a   1.000
_cell.length_b   1.000
_cell.length_c   1.000
_cell.angle_alpha   90.00
_cell.angle_beta   90.00
_cell.angle_gamma   90.00
#
_symmetry.space_group_name_H-M   'P 1'
#
loop_
_entity.id
_entity.type
_entity.pdbx_description
1 polymer ?
#
loop_
_entity_poly.entity_id
_entity_poly.type
_entity_poly.pdbx_seq_one_letter_code
_entity_poly.pdbx_strand_id
1 'polypeptide(L)'
;MTHKVEVSGSTLTKRYTSWSRDEPAREWAALVLLSQEAPDLVPRPLTLSTDPSLTMTVLPGQPLSGSLTASMQTALGDALDTLWSVPPAGLAPIDLPALVARTRSGLTALCDGDGVIAKAAYTWLDNQPPDLTVVRDPVVAHGDPNLSNYLWDGTRIRIVDFEDAGLGDRTVEIANLVEHLAGRETDWAPLVRRLAPEPDRFRWARCLWAGFWLTLIGPGGPSADRNPPGTAETQAQRVLRLVAG
;
A
#
# COMPACT_ATOMS: atom_id res chain seq x y z
N MET A 1 -4.92 -2.46 14.20
CA MET A 1 -6.20 -2.23 13.48
C MET A 1 -6.72 -0.86 13.91
N THR A 2 -7.04 -0.04 12.94
CA THR A 2 -7.52 1.32 13.18
C THR A 2 -9.04 1.35 13.38
N HIS A 3 -9.77 0.35 12.86
CA HIS A 3 -11.21 0.24 12.88
C HIS A 3 -11.69 -0.98 13.69
N LYS A 4 -12.93 -0.92 14.16
CA LYS A 4 -13.53 -2.07 14.86
C LYS A 4 -14.17 -3.00 13.83
N VAL A 5 -13.88 -4.28 13.95
CA VAL A 5 -14.41 -5.32 13.05
C VAL A 5 -15.19 -6.34 13.87
N GLU A 6 -16.43 -6.63 13.45
CA GLU A 6 -17.30 -7.62 14.03
C GLU A 6 -17.70 -8.64 12.96
N VAL A 7 -17.53 -9.94 13.26
CA VAL A 7 -17.91 -11.03 12.36
C VAL A 7 -19.14 -11.74 12.91
N SER A 8 -20.17 -11.91 12.08
CA SER A 8 -21.40 -12.62 12.40
C SER A 8 -21.77 -13.57 11.24
N GLY A 9 -21.56 -14.86 11.46
CA GLY A 9 -21.77 -15.86 10.40
C GLY A 9 -20.91 -15.59 9.18
N SER A 10 -21.56 -15.37 8.03
CA SER A 10 -20.89 -15.08 6.74
C SER A 10 -20.70 -13.58 6.46
N THR A 11 -20.99 -12.72 7.42
CA THR A 11 -20.88 -11.27 7.27
C THR A 11 -19.85 -10.66 8.23
N LEU A 12 -19.22 -9.58 7.79
CA LEU A 12 -18.29 -8.76 8.55
C LEU A 12 -18.79 -7.34 8.52
N THR A 13 -18.83 -6.69 9.68
CA THR A 13 -19.12 -5.26 9.81
C THR A 13 -17.89 -4.52 10.29
N LYS A 14 -17.39 -3.60 9.47
CA LYS A 14 -16.30 -2.68 9.79
C LYS A 14 -16.88 -1.34 10.23
N ARG A 15 -16.54 -0.88 11.44
CA ARG A 15 -16.92 0.44 11.97
C ARG A 15 -15.70 1.34 11.92
N TYR A 16 -15.80 2.40 11.15
CA TYR A 16 -14.71 3.37 10.99
C TYR A 16 -14.63 4.26 12.24
N THR A 17 -13.42 4.46 12.74
CA THR A 17 -13.13 5.36 13.88
C THR A 17 -12.57 6.70 13.41
N SER A 18 -12.22 6.80 12.14
CA SER A 18 -11.77 7.99 11.42
C SER A 18 -12.27 7.90 9.98
N TRP A 19 -12.62 9.02 9.39
CA TRP A 19 -13.06 9.12 7.99
C TRP A 19 -12.63 10.45 7.35
N SER A 20 -11.53 11.00 7.82
CA SER A 20 -11.00 12.28 7.32
C SER A 20 -10.55 12.23 5.85
N ARG A 21 -10.34 11.02 5.30
CA ARG A 21 -9.99 10.75 3.91
C ARG A 21 -11.13 10.11 3.13
N ASP A 22 -12.36 10.15 3.68
CA ASP A 22 -13.55 9.54 3.10
C ASP A 22 -13.43 8.00 2.96
N GLU A 23 -12.75 7.37 3.93
CA GLU A 23 -12.43 5.94 3.92
C GLU A 23 -13.67 5.05 3.69
N PRO A 24 -14.84 5.28 4.35
CA PRO A 24 -16.03 4.45 4.13
C PRO A 24 -16.54 4.51 2.69
N ALA A 25 -16.57 5.69 2.09
CA ALA A 25 -17.07 5.86 0.72
C ALA A 25 -16.06 5.34 -0.31
N ARG A 26 -14.76 5.48 -0.06
CA ARG A 26 -13.70 4.90 -0.90
C ARG A 26 -13.79 3.38 -0.92
N GLU A 27 -13.85 2.75 0.25
CA GLU A 27 -13.95 1.28 0.36
C GLU A 27 -15.25 0.78 -0.28
N TRP A 28 -16.38 1.45 -0.02
CA TRP A 28 -17.65 1.12 -0.65
C TRP A 28 -17.57 1.17 -2.18
N ALA A 29 -17.07 2.26 -2.75
CA ALA A 29 -16.99 2.44 -4.19
C ALA A 29 -16.08 1.39 -4.84
N ALA A 30 -14.92 1.12 -4.24
CA ALA A 30 -13.99 0.08 -4.73
C ALA A 30 -14.63 -1.31 -4.69
N LEU A 31 -15.27 -1.68 -3.57
CA LEU A 31 -15.91 -2.99 -3.42
C LEU A 31 -17.12 -3.16 -4.34
N VAL A 32 -17.93 -2.11 -4.57
CA VAL A 32 -19.05 -2.15 -5.54
C VAL A 32 -18.52 -2.44 -6.93
N LEU A 33 -17.50 -1.72 -7.39
CA LEU A 33 -16.88 -1.94 -8.70
C LEU A 33 -16.27 -3.35 -8.79
N LEU A 34 -15.40 -3.71 -7.84
CA LEU A 34 -14.63 -4.95 -7.90
C LEU A 34 -15.48 -6.20 -7.69
N SER A 35 -16.54 -6.14 -6.88
CA SER A 35 -17.44 -7.29 -6.70
C SER A 35 -18.29 -7.59 -7.94
N GLN A 36 -18.40 -6.67 -8.88
CA GLN A 36 -19.05 -6.87 -10.18
C GLN A 36 -18.08 -7.42 -11.23
N GLU A 37 -16.87 -6.85 -11.29
CA GLU A 37 -15.88 -7.17 -12.34
C GLU A 37 -14.96 -8.32 -11.96
N ALA A 38 -14.69 -8.52 -10.67
CA ALA A 38 -13.80 -9.56 -10.11
C ALA A 38 -14.39 -10.17 -8.82
N PRO A 39 -15.59 -10.79 -8.85
CA PRO A 39 -16.36 -11.16 -7.65
C PRO A 39 -15.66 -12.14 -6.70
N ASP A 40 -14.74 -12.95 -7.20
CA ASP A 40 -13.99 -13.93 -6.40
C ASP A 40 -12.75 -13.32 -5.72
N LEU A 41 -12.39 -12.08 -6.05
CA LEU A 41 -11.18 -11.42 -5.58
C LEU A 41 -11.41 -10.66 -4.27
N VAL A 42 -12.58 -10.06 -4.09
CA VAL A 42 -12.87 -9.11 -3.02
C VAL A 42 -14.15 -9.44 -2.24
N PRO A 43 -14.35 -8.92 -1.03
CA PRO A 43 -15.63 -9.03 -0.33
C PRO A 43 -16.75 -8.36 -1.14
N ARG A 44 -17.93 -8.98 -1.13
CA ARG A 44 -19.12 -8.32 -1.68
C ARG A 44 -19.67 -7.33 -0.65
N PRO A 45 -19.79 -6.04 -0.97
CA PRO A 45 -20.40 -5.05 -0.09
C PRO A 45 -21.91 -5.33 0.02
N LEU A 46 -22.48 -5.19 1.22
CA LEU A 46 -23.89 -5.43 1.52
C LEU A 46 -24.62 -4.16 1.90
N THR A 47 -24.05 -3.39 2.82
CA THR A 47 -24.68 -2.16 3.34
C THR A 47 -23.62 -1.16 3.76
N LEU A 48 -23.74 0.09 3.32
CA LEU A 48 -23.05 1.24 3.87
C LEU A 48 -24.05 2.05 4.70
N SER A 49 -23.79 2.21 5.99
CA SER A 49 -24.68 2.92 6.92
C SER A 49 -24.24 4.37 7.10
N THR A 50 -25.19 5.21 7.58
CA THR A 50 -24.92 6.62 7.91
C THR A 50 -24.05 6.80 9.16
N ASP A 51 -24.12 5.86 10.12
CA ASP A 51 -23.09 5.69 11.13
C ASP A 51 -21.90 4.99 10.45
N PRO A 52 -20.75 5.60 10.22
CA PRO A 52 -19.76 5.15 9.24
C PRO A 52 -19.34 3.68 9.50
N SER A 53 -20.20 2.77 9.04
CA SER A 53 -19.99 1.32 9.10
C SER A 53 -20.34 0.68 7.75
N LEU A 54 -19.52 -0.28 7.35
CA LEU A 54 -19.65 -1.06 6.13
C LEU A 54 -19.83 -2.54 6.48
N THR A 55 -20.93 -3.14 6.02
CA THR A 55 -21.16 -4.59 6.12
C THR A 55 -20.86 -5.23 4.79
N MET A 56 -20.09 -6.32 4.79
CA MET A 56 -19.65 -7.07 3.62
C MET A 56 -19.59 -8.57 3.91
N THR A 57 -19.40 -9.39 2.89
CA THR A 57 -19.20 -10.82 3.05
C THR A 57 -17.82 -11.14 3.65
N VAL A 58 -17.73 -12.21 4.44
CA VAL A 58 -16.44 -12.76 4.89
C VAL A 58 -15.80 -13.55 3.75
N LEU A 59 -14.50 -13.37 3.54
CA LEU A 59 -13.71 -14.17 2.61
C LEU A 59 -12.89 -15.23 3.37
N PRO A 60 -12.73 -16.43 2.78
CA PRO A 60 -11.85 -17.45 3.34
C PRO A 60 -10.38 -17.12 3.05
N GLY A 61 -9.51 -17.59 3.92
CA GLY A 61 -8.05 -17.47 3.80
C GLY A 61 -7.41 -16.96 5.08
N GLN A 62 -6.09 -17.07 5.12
CA GLN A 62 -5.28 -16.54 6.22
C GLN A 62 -4.49 -15.34 5.70
N PRO A 63 -4.38 -14.26 6.47
CA PRO A 63 -3.55 -13.11 6.10
C PRO A 63 -2.11 -13.53 5.79
N LEU A 64 -1.55 -12.99 4.72
CA LEU A 64 -0.13 -13.15 4.44
C LEU A 64 0.72 -12.44 5.50
N SER A 65 1.90 -12.99 5.76
CA SER A 65 2.89 -12.38 6.67
C SER A 65 4.28 -12.95 6.42
N GLY A 66 5.32 -12.23 6.84
CA GLY A 66 6.71 -12.67 6.74
C GLY A 66 7.19 -12.89 5.31
N SER A 67 8.05 -13.87 5.10
CA SER A 67 8.58 -14.20 3.79
C SER A 67 7.59 -15.04 2.98
N LEU A 68 7.22 -14.58 1.79
CA LEU A 68 6.29 -15.28 0.91
C LEU A 68 6.99 -16.38 0.11
N THR A 69 6.36 -17.56 0.05
CA THR A 69 6.80 -18.66 -0.82
C THR A 69 6.59 -18.34 -2.29
N ALA A 70 7.21 -19.09 -3.19
CA ALA A 70 7.02 -18.93 -4.64
C ALA A 70 5.55 -19.10 -5.06
N SER A 71 4.83 -20.04 -4.46
CA SER A 71 3.39 -20.24 -4.74
C SER A 71 2.54 -19.05 -4.28
N MET A 72 2.82 -18.48 -3.10
CA MET A 72 2.14 -17.27 -2.62
C MET A 72 2.43 -16.08 -3.53
N GLN A 73 3.69 -15.89 -3.97
CA GLN A 73 4.04 -14.80 -4.90
C GLN A 73 3.38 -14.97 -6.27
N THR A 74 3.27 -16.20 -6.77
CA THR A 74 2.55 -16.47 -8.03
C THR A 74 1.08 -16.10 -7.88
N ALA A 75 0.42 -16.58 -6.83
CA ALA A 75 -0.98 -16.28 -6.58
C ALA A 75 -1.24 -14.79 -6.29
N LEU A 76 -0.29 -14.09 -5.63
CA LEU A 76 -0.35 -12.64 -5.45
C LEU A 76 -0.27 -11.92 -6.80
N GLY A 77 0.63 -12.35 -7.68
CA GLY A 77 0.70 -11.82 -9.04
C GLY A 77 -0.60 -12.02 -9.81
N ASP A 78 -1.22 -13.21 -9.73
CA ASP A 78 -2.52 -13.50 -10.37
C ASP A 78 -3.63 -12.58 -9.83
N ALA A 79 -3.66 -12.37 -8.51
CA ALA A 79 -4.63 -11.49 -7.86
C ALA A 79 -4.45 -10.02 -8.26
N LEU A 80 -3.20 -9.54 -8.32
CA LEU A 80 -2.87 -8.18 -8.76
C LEU A 80 -3.17 -7.97 -10.24
N ASP A 81 -2.84 -8.93 -11.12
CA ASP A 81 -3.19 -8.86 -12.53
C ASP A 81 -4.71 -8.78 -12.73
N THR A 82 -5.48 -9.56 -11.92
CA THR A 82 -6.95 -9.49 -11.92
C THR A 82 -7.44 -8.13 -11.44
N LEU A 83 -6.92 -7.60 -10.32
CA LEU A 83 -7.28 -6.29 -9.78
C LEU A 83 -7.03 -5.18 -10.81
N TRP A 84 -5.85 -5.18 -11.43
CA TRP A 84 -5.43 -4.14 -12.37
C TRP A 84 -6.03 -4.30 -13.77
N SER A 85 -6.66 -5.43 -14.08
CA SER A 85 -7.44 -5.58 -15.32
C SER A 85 -8.80 -4.88 -15.26
N VAL A 86 -9.28 -4.56 -14.04
CA VAL A 86 -10.53 -3.82 -13.86
C VAL A 86 -10.29 -2.32 -14.10
N PRO A 87 -11.03 -1.69 -15.05
CA PRO A 87 -10.92 -0.25 -15.25
C PRO A 87 -11.32 0.53 -13.99
N PRO A 88 -10.55 1.52 -13.52
CA PRO A 88 -10.83 2.25 -12.28
C PRO A 88 -11.94 3.30 -12.41
N ALA A 89 -13.02 2.96 -13.16
CA ALA A 89 -14.11 3.87 -13.47
C ALA A 89 -14.87 4.30 -12.21
N GLY A 90 -15.06 5.61 -12.06
CA GLY A 90 -15.82 6.18 -10.93
C GLY A 90 -15.07 6.22 -9.60
N LEU A 91 -13.84 5.71 -9.53
CA LEU A 91 -13.02 5.81 -8.32
C LEU A 91 -12.36 7.18 -8.20
N ALA A 92 -12.33 7.73 -6.99
CA ALA A 92 -11.56 8.93 -6.70
C ALA A 92 -10.06 8.66 -6.89
N PRO A 93 -9.28 9.62 -7.41
CA PRO A 93 -7.85 9.42 -7.59
C PRO A 93 -7.12 9.28 -6.24
N ILE A 94 -6.01 8.52 -6.25
CA ILE A 94 -5.01 8.58 -5.19
C ILE A 94 -4.30 9.93 -5.28
N ASP A 95 -4.22 10.64 -4.17
CA ASP A 95 -3.57 11.96 -4.12
C ASP A 95 -2.03 11.82 -4.05
N LEU A 96 -1.42 11.46 -5.19
CA LEU A 96 0.04 11.37 -5.31
C LEU A 96 0.76 12.71 -5.04
N PRO A 97 0.24 13.88 -5.48
CA PRO A 97 0.80 15.17 -5.09
C PRO A 97 0.89 15.34 -3.58
N ALA A 98 -0.17 15.04 -2.84
CA ALA A 98 -0.16 15.13 -1.38
C ALA A 98 0.80 14.12 -0.74
N LEU A 99 0.91 12.91 -1.28
CA LEU A 99 1.89 11.92 -0.82
C LEU A 99 3.33 12.45 -0.98
N VAL A 100 3.67 13.00 -2.15
CA VAL A 100 5.00 13.58 -2.42
C VAL A 100 5.27 14.76 -1.49
N ALA A 101 4.32 15.69 -1.34
CA ALA A 101 4.45 16.85 -0.47
C ALA A 101 4.66 16.45 1.00
N ARG A 102 3.88 15.50 1.51
CA ARG A 102 3.98 14.97 2.88
C ARG A 102 5.32 14.28 3.11
N THR A 103 5.77 13.46 2.16
CA THR A 103 7.07 12.77 2.24
C THR A 103 8.20 13.79 2.29
N ARG A 104 8.18 14.81 1.43
CA ARG A 104 9.16 15.89 1.42
C ARG A 104 9.21 16.64 2.76
N SER A 105 8.05 17.04 3.27
CA SER A 105 7.94 17.76 4.55
C SER A 105 8.48 16.90 5.70
N GLY A 106 8.12 15.63 5.77
CA GLY A 106 8.61 14.72 6.80
C GLY A 106 10.12 14.48 6.72
N LEU A 107 10.68 14.33 5.52
CA LEU A 107 12.14 14.20 5.34
C LEU A 107 12.88 15.50 5.70
N THR A 108 12.31 16.67 5.38
CA THR A 108 12.91 17.96 5.80
C THR A 108 13.04 18.03 7.31
N ALA A 109 12.04 17.58 8.06
CA ALA A 109 12.10 17.56 9.53
C ALA A 109 13.17 16.58 10.07
N LEU A 110 13.56 15.56 9.32
CA LEU A 110 14.62 14.62 9.70
C LEU A 110 16.04 15.15 9.43
N CYS A 111 16.16 16.22 8.65
CA CYS A 111 17.47 16.82 8.35
C CYS A 111 18.14 17.48 9.56
N ASP A 112 17.36 17.93 10.55
CA ASP A 112 17.91 18.58 11.77
C ASP A 112 18.57 17.58 12.72
N GLY A 113 18.47 16.28 12.45
CA GLY A 113 19.09 15.20 13.21
C GLY A 113 20.50 14.87 12.74
N ASP A 114 21.05 13.81 13.31
CA ASP A 114 22.40 13.32 13.04
C ASP A 114 22.38 11.91 12.41
N GLY A 115 23.53 11.50 11.86
CA GLY A 115 23.79 10.14 11.43
C GLY A 115 23.15 9.76 10.10
N VAL A 116 22.85 8.46 9.96
CA VAL A 116 22.42 7.87 8.67
C VAL A 116 21.02 8.32 8.26
N ILE A 117 20.15 8.65 9.22
CA ILE A 117 18.76 9.08 8.97
C ILE A 117 18.77 10.46 8.33
N ALA A 118 19.47 11.45 8.94
CA ALA A 118 19.61 12.78 8.37
C ALA A 118 20.30 12.74 7.01
N LYS A 119 21.38 11.94 6.86
CA LYS A 119 22.04 11.74 5.59
C LYS A 119 21.08 11.22 4.51
N ALA A 120 20.24 10.25 4.83
CA ALA A 120 19.26 9.69 3.88
C ALA A 120 18.21 10.73 3.49
N ALA A 121 17.73 11.54 4.44
CA ALA A 121 16.78 12.62 4.20
C ALA A 121 17.36 13.68 3.25
N TYR A 122 18.57 14.18 3.52
CA TYR A 122 19.27 15.12 2.63
C TYR A 122 19.47 14.52 1.24
N THR A 123 19.99 13.29 1.16
CA THR A 123 20.25 12.64 -0.14
C THR A 123 18.96 12.50 -0.95
N TRP A 124 17.84 12.14 -0.32
CA TRP A 124 16.56 12.06 -0.99
C TRP A 124 16.06 13.41 -1.50
N LEU A 125 16.18 14.46 -0.68
CA LEU A 125 15.74 15.83 -1.01
C LEU A 125 16.56 16.45 -2.15
N ASP A 126 17.86 16.16 -2.22
CA ASP A 126 18.77 16.63 -3.28
C ASP A 126 18.51 15.91 -4.62
N ASN A 127 18.12 14.62 -4.57
CA ASN A 127 17.89 13.81 -5.75
C ASN A 127 16.39 13.69 -6.00
N GLN A 128 15.78 14.76 -6.50
CA GLN A 128 14.33 14.82 -6.74
C GLN A 128 13.91 13.81 -7.79
N PRO A 129 12.90 12.96 -7.48
CA PRO A 129 12.36 12.06 -8.48
C PRO A 129 11.72 12.85 -9.62
N PRO A 130 11.69 12.30 -10.85
CA PRO A 130 10.86 12.84 -11.91
C PRO A 130 9.40 12.86 -11.46
N ASP A 131 8.57 13.63 -12.16
CA ASP A 131 7.16 13.77 -11.80
C ASP A 131 6.44 12.42 -11.74
N LEU A 132 6.21 11.94 -10.52
CA LEU A 132 5.42 10.75 -10.22
C LEU A 132 3.93 11.05 -10.04
N THR A 133 3.54 12.33 -10.06
CA THR A 133 2.16 12.74 -9.81
C THR A 133 1.24 12.49 -11.00
N VAL A 134 1.80 12.36 -12.19
CA VAL A 134 1.07 12.01 -13.42
C VAL A 134 0.84 10.50 -13.48
N VAL A 135 -0.41 10.08 -13.50
CA VAL A 135 -0.79 8.67 -13.72
C VAL A 135 -0.53 8.31 -15.18
N ARG A 136 0.30 7.29 -15.42
CA ARG A 136 0.66 6.81 -16.77
C ARG A 136 -0.01 5.50 -17.13
N ASP A 137 -0.16 4.61 -16.16
CA ASP A 137 -0.81 3.31 -16.30
C ASP A 137 -1.93 3.21 -15.24
N PRO A 138 -3.16 3.70 -15.58
CA PRO A 138 -4.24 3.81 -14.62
C PRO A 138 -4.81 2.45 -14.22
N VAL A 139 -4.87 2.18 -12.92
CA VAL A 139 -5.39 0.93 -12.34
C VAL A 139 -6.27 1.22 -11.13
N VAL A 140 -7.05 0.22 -10.71
CA VAL A 140 -7.59 0.20 -9.36
C VAL A 140 -6.43 -0.01 -8.39
N ALA A 141 -6.02 1.06 -7.72
CA ALA A 141 -5.00 1.01 -6.69
C ALA A 141 -5.60 0.57 -5.36
N HIS A 142 -4.92 -0.30 -4.64
CA HIS A 142 -5.32 -0.68 -3.28
C HIS A 142 -4.97 0.41 -2.25
N GLY A 143 -3.84 1.07 -2.43
CA GLY A 143 -3.35 2.17 -1.59
C GLY A 143 -2.64 1.73 -0.31
N ASP A 144 -3.03 0.62 0.32
CA ASP A 144 -2.35 0.02 1.49
C ASP A 144 -1.99 -1.46 1.25
N PRO A 145 -0.85 -1.78 0.62
CA PRO A 145 -0.44 -3.14 0.32
C PRO A 145 0.18 -3.86 1.54
N ASN A 146 -0.38 -3.67 2.73
CA ASN A 146 -0.02 -4.47 3.89
C ASN A 146 -0.29 -5.95 3.59
N LEU A 147 0.66 -6.84 3.88
CA LEU A 147 0.49 -8.28 3.62
C LEU A 147 -0.74 -8.86 4.30
N SER A 148 -1.15 -8.32 5.45
CA SER A 148 -2.38 -8.74 6.13
C SER A 148 -3.67 -8.51 5.34
N ASN A 149 -3.64 -7.66 4.31
CA ASN A 149 -4.77 -7.37 3.42
C ASN A 149 -4.91 -8.37 2.27
N TYR A 150 -3.99 -9.34 2.18
CA TYR A 150 -3.99 -10.43 1.19
C TYR A 150 -4.24 -11.77 1.88
N LEU A 151 -5.39 -12.38 1.61
CA LEU A 151 -5.84 -13.62 2.25
C LEU A 151 -5.50 -14.82 1.37
N TRP A 152 -4.62 -15.70 1.85
CA TRP A 152 -4.22 -16.94 1.20
C TRP A 152 -5.07 -18.12 1.65
N ASP A 153 -5.72 -18.84 0.73
CA ASP A 153 -6.56 -20.03 1.03
C ASP A 153 -5.87 -21.37 0.71
N GLY A 154 -4.60 -21.33 0.32
CA GLY A 154 -3.82 -22.50 -0.11
C GLY A 154 -3.66 -22.61 -1.62
N THR A 155 -4.47 -21.90 -2.41
CA THR A 155 -4.45 -21.93 -3.88
C THR A 155 -4.48 -20.55 -4.51
N ARG A 156 -5.23 -19.61 -3.95
CA ARG A 156 -5.41 -18.26 -4.49
C ARG A 156 -5.40 -17.19 -3.38
N ILE A 157 -5.17 -15.97 -3.79
CA ILE A 157 -5.22 -14.81 -2.91
C ILE A 157 -6.49 -14.01 -3.19
N ARG A 158 -7.10 -13.53 -2.09
CA ARG A 158 -8.17 -12.53 -2.07
C ARG A 158 -7.68 -11.28 -1.39
N ILE A 159 -8.28 -10.15 -1.72
CA ILE A 159 -7.84 -8.84 -1.25
C ILE A 159 -8.96 -8.20 -0.44
N VAL A 160 -8.60 -7.60 0.71
CA VAL A 160 -9.52 -6.94 1.64
C VAL A 160 -8.97 -5.58 2.04
N ASP A 161 -9.80 -4.75 2.69
CA ASP A 161 -9.41 -3.47 3.30
C ASP A 161 -9.08 -2.38 2.26
N PHE A 162 -10.07 -2.02 1.44
CA PHE A 162 -9.96 -1.04 0.36
C PHE A 162 -10.18 0.43 0.80
N GLU A 163 -9.99 0.78 2.06
CA GLU A 163 -10.25 2.12 2.60
C GLU A 163 -9.36 3.21 2.00
N ASP A 164 -8.20 2.86 1.48
CA ASP A 164 -7.27 3.75 0.79
C ASP A 164 -7.32 3.62 -0.74
N ALA A 165 -8.24 2.80 -1.26
CA ALA A 165 -8.32 2.50 -2.68
C ALA A 165 -8.74 3.70 -3.52
N GLY A 166 -8.36 3.65 -4.80
CA GLY A 166 -8.72 4.70 -5.76
C GLY A 166 -8.15 4.43 -7.15
N LEU A 167 -8.31 5.41 -8.05
CA LEU A 167 -7.58 5.43 -9.31
C LEU A 167 -6.12 5.76 -9.02
N GLY A 168 -5.20 4.85 -9.33
CA GLY A 168 -3.77 5.02 -9.13
C GLY A 168 -2.95 4.66 -10.35
N ASP A 169 -1.62 4.58 -10.16
CA ASP A 169 -0.65 4.22 -11.18
C ASP A 169 -0.04 2.85 -10.85
N ARG A 170 -0.11 1.91 -11.80
CA ARG A 170 0.33 0.53 -11.61
C ARG A 170 1.78 0.43 -11.11
N THR A 171 2.70 1.21 -11.68
CA THR A 171 4.11 1.18 -11.28
C THR A 171 4.30 1.71 -9.85
N VAL A 172 3.53 2.73 -9.45
CA VAL A 172 3.57 3.28 -8.09
C VAL A 172 2.99 2.28 -7.08
N GLU A 173 1.94 1.53 -7.44
CA GLU A 173 1.37 0.46 -6.61
C GLU A 173 2.35 -0.71 -6.41
N ILE A 174 3.03 -1.16 -7.48
CA ILE A 174 4.07 -2.19 -7.37
C ILE A 174 5.18 -1.71 -6.43
N ALA A 175 5.60 -0.46 -6.54
CA ALA A 175 6.62 0.11 -5.68
C ALA A 175 6.17 0.20 -4.21
N ASN A 176 4.90 0.56 -3.97
CA ASN A 176 4.31 0.56 -2.63
C ASN A 176 4.38 -0.84 -1.99
N LEU A 177 3.94 -1.87 -2.72
CA LEU A 177 4.00 -3.26 -2.25
C LEU A 177 5.42 -3.68 -1.87
N VAL A 178 6.41 -3.40 -2.72
CA VAL A 178 7.81 -3.80 -2.53
C VAL A 178 8.47 -3.04 -1.36
N GLU A 179 8.09 -1.80 -1.12
CA GLU A 179 8.67 -0.97 -0.06
C GLU A 179 7.87 -1.03 1.24
N HIS A 180 6.68 -1.64 1.25
CA HIS A 180 5.88 -1.76 2.46
C HIS A 180 6.60 -2.55 3.55
N LEU A 181 6.54 -2.05 4.81
CA LEU A 181 7.26 -2.62 5.95
C LEU A 181 6.92 -4.10 6.21
N ALA A 182 5.66 -4.49 6.01
CA ALA A 182 5.20 -5.86 6.22
C ALA A 182 5.80 -6.87 5.22
N GLY A 183 6.26 -6.40 4.05
CA GLY A 183 6.82 -7.26 2.99
C GLY A 183 8.34 -7.37 2.98
N ARG A 184 9.04 -6.85 3.98
CA ARG A 184 10.52 -6.72 3.96
C ARG A 184 11.29 -8.02 3.98
N GLU A 185 10.70 -9.09 4.47
CA GLU A 185 11.32 -10.42 4.52
C GLU A 185 11.17 -11.18 3.20
N THR A 186 10.34 -10.66 2.27
CA THR A 186 10.09 -11.30 0.98
C THR A 186 11.11 -10.86 -0.06
N ASP A 187 11.68 -11.82 -0.79
CA ASP A 187 12.38 -11.52 -2.05
C ASP A 187 11.35 -11.24 -3.14
N TRP A 188 11.18 -9.96 -3.46
CA TRP A 188 10.22 -9.50 -4.47
C TRP A 188 10.71 -9.63 -5.92
N ALA A 189 11.98 -10.01 -6.14
CA ALA A 189 12.55 -10.03 -7.49
C ALA A 189 11.75 -10.93 -8.49
N PRO A 190 11.24 -12.12 -8.09
CA PRO A 190 10.43 -12.94 -8.99
C PRO A 190 9.12 -12.25 -9.40
N LEU A 191 8.41 -11.65 -8.44
CA LEU A 191 7.16 -10.94 -8.69
C LEU A 191 7.38 -9.68 -9.53
N VAL A 192 8.39 -8.88 -9.22
CA VAL A 192 8.74 -7.66 -9.99
C VAL A 192 9.09 -8.00 -11.44
N ARG A 193 9.85 -9.09 -11.67
CA ARG A 193 10.14 -9.55 -13.06
C ARG A 193 8.87 -9.93 -13.81
N ARG A 194 7.91 -10.58 -13.14
CA ARG A 194 6.61 -10.94 -13.74
C ARG A 194 5.79 -9.69 -14.08
N LEU A 195 5.66 -8.77 -13.13
CA LEU A 195 4.85 -7.56 -13.28
C LEU A 195 5.47 -6.52 -14.23
N ALA A 196 6.77 -6.63 -14.47
CA ALA A 196 7.55 -5.86 -15.45
C ALA A 196 7.24 -4.33 -15.47
N PRO A 197 7.34 -3.62 -14.32
CA PRO A 197 7.13 -2.18 -14.30
C PRO A 197 8.20 -1.46 -15.12
N GLU A 198 7.89 -0.24 -15.60
CA GLU A 198 8.87 0.63 -16.26
C GLU A 198 10.04 0.91 -15.29
N PRO A 199 11.31 0.57 -15.65
CA PRO A 199 12.40 0.47 -14.68
C PRO A 199 12.73 1.77 -13.95
N ASP A 200 12.85 2.90 -14.68
CA ASP A 200 13.24 4.18 -14.10
C ASP A 200 12.12 4.74 -13.20
N ARG A 201 10.86 4.67 -13.68
CA ARG A 201 9.70 5.10 -12.89
C ARG A 201 9.55 4.23 -11.64
N PHE A 202 9.74 2.92 -11.75
CA PHE A 202 9.68 2.00 -10.63
C PHE A 202 10.75 2.31 -9.58
N ARG A 203 12.00 2.54 -10.01
CA ARG A 203 13.08 2.93 -9.09
C ARG A 203 12.71 4.19 -8.30
N TRP A 204 12.23 5.23 -8.99
CA TRP A 204 11.86 6.48 -8.33
C TRP A 204 10.60 6.36 -7.46
N ALA A 205 9.61 5.56 -7.86
CA ALA A 205 8.45 5.26 -7.04
C ALA A 205 8.87 4.52 -5.74
N ARG A 206 9.84 3.60 -5.83
CA ARG A 206 10.43 2.97 -4.65
C ARG A 206 11.18 3.97 -3.77
N CYS A 207 11.93 4.92 -4.35
CA CYS A 207 12.55 6.00 -3.58
C CYS A 207 11.49 6.81 -2.81
N LEU A 208 10.37 7.15 -3.45
CA LEU A 208 9.27 7.86 -2.81
C LEU A 208 8.72 7.08 -1.62
N TRP A 209 8.34 5.82 -1.81
CA TRP A 209 7.77 5.00 -0.75
C TRP A 209 8.78 4.70 0.37
N ALA A 210 10.05 4.46 0.03
CA ALA A 210 11.09 4.27 1.03
C ALA A 210 11.29 5.53 1.89
N GLY A 211 11.26 6.71 1.27
CA GLY A 211 11.29 8.00 1.97
C GLY A 211 10.05 8.21 2.84
N PHE A 212 8.87 7.93 2.31
CA PHE A 212 7.62 7.98 3.06
C PHE A 212 7.68 7.12 4.33
N TRP A 213 8.08 5.85 4.22
CA TRP A 213 8.22 4.98 5.38
C TRP A 213 9.25 5.51 6.38
N LEU A 214 10.35 6.09 5.91
CA LEU A 214 11.33 6.72 6.80
C LEU A 214 10.72 7.86 7.63
N THR A 215 9.82 8.65 7.06
CA THR A 215 9.14 9.71 7.81
C THR A 215 8.18 9.18 8.89
N LEU A 216 7.61 7.99 8.68
CA LEU A 216 6.69 7.39 9.65
C LEU A 216 7.39 6.72 10.83
N ILE A 217 8.55 6.08 10.57
CA ILE A 217 9.27 5.29 11.58
C ILE A 217 10.53 5.97 12.10
N GLY A 218 10.94 7.07 11.51
CA GLY A 218 12.07 7.88 11.95
C GLY A 218 11.76 8.65 13.26
N PRO A 219 12.76 9.33 13.83
CA PRO A 219 12.59 10.10 15.05
C PRO A 219 11.41 11.08 14.97
N GLY A 220 10.52 11.01 15.96
CA GLY A 220 9.30 11.83 16.01
C GLY A 220 8.20 11.40 15.05
N GLY A 221 8.39 10.36 14.27
CA GLY A 221 7.38 9.80 13.37
C GLY A 221 6.25 9.09 14.13
N PRO A 222 5.03 9.05 13.56
CA PRO A 222 3.83 8.51 14.23
C PRO A 222 3.89 7.01 14.52
N SER A 223 4.84 6.29 13.95
CA SER A 223 5.05 4.85 14.12
C SER A 223 6.43 4.49 14.68
N ALA A 224 7.22 5.48 15.13
CA ALA A 224 8.57 5.26 15.65
C ALA A 224 8.56 4.22 16.80
N ASP A 225 7.70 4.43 17.81
CA ASP A 225 7.63 3.57 18.99
C ASP A 225 7.03 2.17 18.74
N ARG A 226 6.46 1.94 17.57
CA ARG A 226 5.87 0.63 17.20
C ARG A 226 6.87 -0.30 16.52
N ASN A 227 8.05 0.21 16.20
CA ASN A 227 9.08 -0.52 15.47
C ASN A 227 10.29 -0.82 16.37
N PRO A 228 10.94 -1.97 16.20
CA PRO A 228 12.16 -2.29 16.94
C PRO A 228 13.25 -1.24 16.73
N PRO A 229 14.14 -1.03 17.75
CA PRO A 229 15.33 -0.20 17.58
C PRO A 229 16.17 -0.63 16.36
N GLY A 230 16.72 0.34 15.63
CA GLY A 230 17.49 0.09 14.40
C GLY A 230 16.66 -0.02 13.13
N THR A 231 15.31 -0.06 13.22
CA THR A 231 14.44 -0.13 12.04
C THR A 231 14.55 1.14 11.18
N ALA A 232 14.60 2.31 11.81
CA ALA A 232 14.73 3.60 11.10
C ALA A 232 16.09 3.71 10.38
N GLU A 233 17.18 3.27 11.00
CA GLU A 233 18.51 3.25 10.41
C GLU A 233 18.58 2.28 9.22
N THR A 234 17.98 1.12 9.34
CA THR A 234 17.85 0.15 8.23
C THR A 234 17.07 0.75 7.07
N GLN A 235 15.98 1.48 7.36
CA GLN A 235 15.19 2.20 6.35
C GLN A 235 15.99 3.32 5.70
N ALA A 236 16.75 4.09 6.47
CA ALA A 236 17.61 5.13 5.95
C ALA A 236 18.66 4.59 4.99
N GLN A 237 19.29 3.46 5.33
CA GLN A 237 20.21 2.77 4.43
C GLN A 237 19.54 2.29 3.14
N ARG A 238 18.26 1.86 3.22
CA ARG A 238 17.48 1.48 2.04
C ARG A 238 17.24 2.69 1.12
N VAL A 239 16.86 3.84 1.69
CA VAL A 239 16.71 5.11 0.94
C VAL A 239 18.01 5.44 0.20
N LEU A 240 19.14 5.41 0.90
CA LEU A 240 20.46 5.72 0.30
C LEU A 240 20.79 4.80 -0.87
N ARG A 241 20.55 3.48 -0.73
CA ARG A 241 20.79 2.52 -1.82
C ARG A 241 19.91 2.79 -3.04
N LEU A 242 18.62 3.09 -2.84
CA LEU A 242 17.68 3.34 -3.93
C LEU A 242 17.98 4.64 -4.69
N VAL A 243 18.44 5.67 -3.98
CA VAL A 243 18.82 6.95 -4.61
C VAL A 243 20.12 6.81 -5.40
N ALA A 244 21.07 6.00 -4.92
CA ALA A 244 22.34 5.78 -5.60
C ALA A 244 22.24 4.95 -6.91
N GLY A 245 21.17 4.19 -7.11
CA GLY A 245 20.93 3.38 -8.32
C GLY A 245 21.20 1.92 -8.09
#